data_b5c9cdcf3ea521ef5d38e39db8a8a5d0
#
_entry.id   b5c9cdcf3ea521ef5d38e39db8a8a5d0
#
_cell.length_a   1.000
_cell.length_b   1.000
_cell.length_c   1.000
_cell.angle_alpha   90.00
_cell.angle_beta   90.00
_cell.angle_gamma   90.00
#
_symmetry.space_group_name_H-M   'P 1'
#
loop_
_entity.id
_entity.type
_entity.pdbx_description
1 polymer ?
#
loop_
_entity_poly.entity_id
_entity_poly.type
_entity_poly.pdbx_seq_one_letter_code
_entity_poly.pdbx_strand_id
1 'polypeptide(L)'
;YFSNISANSGSGILIYAEKNDLIKNIKFKKIDLTLKNGPYTKKYGGNIDIRPSYSLDNSVFKFDISAFYGQNIKTLEIKKFKLKWGDELPNFYTHAIELKNFSDLIIQDFSGYPGPKNQKLSTIKLSNGNKILLKKTKTPIGYNLLKQDNLKSITIKK
;
A
#
# COMPACT_ATOMS: atom_id res chain seq x y z
N TYR A 1 -13.43 -9.11 5.37
CA TYR A 1 -12.38 -10.11 5.19
C TYR A 1 -12.21 -10.40 3.71
N PHE A 2 -10.99 -10.27 3.21
CA PHE A 2 -10.62 -10.49 1.81
C PHE A 2 -9.61 -11.63 1.74
N SER A 3 -9.90 -12.68 0.97
CA SER A 3 -8.98 -13.82 0.91
C SER A 3 -8.97 -14.53 -0.44
N ASN A 4 -7.83 -15.20 -0.72
CA ASN A 4 -7.61 -15.98 -1.92
C ASN A 4 -7.90 -15.20 -3.21
N ILE A 5 -7.36 -13.97 -3.30
CA ILE A 5 -7.53 -13.08 -4.44
C ILE A 5 -6.26 -13.12 -5.28
N SER A 6 -6.43 -13.37 -6.57
CA SER A 6 -5.41 -13.17 -7.60
C SER A 6 -5.95 -12.15 -8.60
N ALA A 7 -5.25 -11.04 -8.75
CA ALA A 7 -5.72 -9.94 -9.57
C ALA A 7 -4.61 -9.34 -10.44
N ASN A 8 -4.98 -8.99 -11.67
CA ASN A 8 -4.24 -8.07 -12.53
C ASN A 8 -5.03 -6.76 -12.57
N SER A 9 -4.42 -5.65 -12.17
CA SER A 9 -5.11 -4.37 -12.05
C SER A 9 -4.26 -3.22 -12.58
N GLY A 10 -4.92 -2.21 -13.12
CA GLY A 10 -4.29 -0.92 -13.46
C GLY A 10 -4.16 0.01 -12.25
N SER A 11 -4.68 -0.38 -11.10
CA SER A 11 -4.61 0.38 -9.85
C SER A 11 -4.37 -0.54 -8.66
N GLY A 12 -3.91 0.05 -7.56
CA GLY A 12 -3.68 -0.68 -6.31
C GLY A 12 -4.94 -0.90 -5.47
N ILE A 13 -4.72 -1.26 -4.22
CA ILE A 13 -5.76 -1.39 -3.19
C ILE A 13 -5.80 -0.08 -2.40
N LEU A 14 -6.98 0.53 -2.31
CA LEU A 14 -7.23 1.74 -1.53
C LEU A 14 -8.18 1.45 -0.38
N ILE A 15 -7.76 1.79 0.84
CA ILE A 15 -8.58 1.79 2.04
C ILE A 15 -8.45 3.17 2.68
N TYR A 16 -9.50 3.96 2.62
CA TYR A 16 -9.45 5.34 3.04
C TYR A 16 -10.68 5.71 3.86
N ALA A 17 -10.45 6.28 5.02
CA ALA A 17 -11.45 7.02 5.75
C ALA A 17 -11.01 8.47 5.96
N GLU A 18 -11.94 9.37 6.13
CA GLU A 18 -11.66 10.78 6.42
C GLU A 18 -11.15 10.98 7.85
N LYS A 19 -10.69 12.19 8.16
CA LYS A 19 -9.93 12.48 9.39
C LYS A 19 -10.63 12.06 10.69
N ASN A 20 -11.94 12.12 10.72
CA ASN A 20 -12.73 11.82 11.92
C ASN A 20 -13.34 10.41 11.92
N ASP A 21 -13.09 9.63 10.86
CA ASP A 21 -13.64 8.30 10.70
C ASP A 21 -12.53 7.25 10.83
N LEU A 22 -12.92 6.08 11.29
CA LEU A 22 -12.02 4.93 11.43
C LEU A 22 -12.63 3.70 10.77
N ILE A 23 -11.90 3.13 9.82
CA ILE A 23 -12.21 1.80 9.32
C ILE A 23 -11.58 0.78 10.27
N LYS A 24 -12.36 -0.22 10.70
CA LYS A 24 -11.94 -1.18 11.73
C LYS A 24 -11.94 -2.61 11.22
N ASN A 25 -11.03 -3.42 11.78
CA ASN A 25 -11.02 -4.88 11.65
C ASN A 25 -10.95 -5.39 10.20
N ILE A 26 -9.99 -4.90 9.44
CA ILE A 26 -9.77 -5.34 8.07
C ILE A 26 -8.72 -6.44 8.04
N LYS A 27 -9.00 -7.50 7.28
CA LYS A 27 -8.06 -8.61 7.07
C LYS A 27 -7.93 -8.96 5.59
N PHE A 28 -6.69 -9.04 5.14
CA PHE A 28 -6.29 -9.57 3.85
C PHE A 28 -5.46 -10.83 4.04
N LYS A 29 -5.78 -11.88 3.30
CA LYS A 29 -5.04 -13.15 3.39
C LYS A 29 -4.92 -13.82 2.02
N LYS A 30 -3.70 -14.19 1.64
CA LYS A 30 -3.40 -14.83 0.35
C LYS A 30 -3.86 -13.94 -0.82
N ILE A 31 -3.20 -12.82 -0.98
CA ILE A 31 -3.44 -11.87 -2.07
C ILE A 31 -2.23 -11.89 -3.01
N ASP A 32 -2.44 -12.20 -4.26
CA ASP A 32 -1.47 -12.08 -5.34
C ASP A 32 -1.92 -10.93 -6.25
N LEU A 33 -1.28 -9.78 -6.15
CA LEU A 33 -1.59 -8.60 -6.95
C LEU A 33 -0.49 -8.35 -7.98
N THR A 34 -0.89 -8.24 -9.23
CA THR A 34 -0.01 -7.74 -10.30
C THR A 34 -0.57 -6.40 -10.80
N LEU A 35 0.22 -5.34 -10.64
CA LEU A 35 -0.13 -4.04 -11.20
C LEU A 35 0.37 -3.96 -12.64
N LYS A 36 -0.52 -3.60 -13.56
CA LYS A 36 -0.22 -3.48 -14.98
C LYS A 36 -0.57 -2.08 -15.49
N ASN A 37 0.09 -1.65 -16.53
CA ASN A 37 -0.34 -0.47 -17.26
C ASN A 37 -1.70 -0.73 -17.91
N GLY A 38 -2.59 0.23 -17.85
CA GLY A 38 -3.95 0.12 -18.35
C GLY A 38 -4.48 1.41 -18.97
N PRO A 39 -5.62 1.39 -19.65
CA PRO A 39 -6.16 2.57 -20.35
C PRO A 39 -6.42 3.76 -19.41
N TYR A 40 -6.77 3.50 -18.16
CA TYR A 40 -7.04 4.53 -17.17
C TYR A 40 -5.78 5.06 -16.48
N THR A 41 -4.67 4.32 -16.53
CA THR A 41 -3.42 4.67 -15.88
C THR A 41 -2.87 6.00 -16.37
N LYS A 42 -2.89 6.22 -17.69
CA LYS A 42 -2.44 7.49 -18.29
C LYS A 42 -3.41 8.65 -18.03
N LYS A 43 -4.70 8.39 -18.08
CA LYS A 43 -5.75 9.43 -18.00
C LYS A 43 -5.89 10.02 -16.60
N TYR A 44 -5.75 9.19 -15.57
CA TYR A 44 -6.01 9.60 -14.18
C TYR A 44 -4.74 9.67 -13.32
N GLY A 45 -3.55 9.58 -13.93
CA GLY A 45 -2.28 9.67 -13.20
C GLY A 45 -2.12 8.61 -12.11
N GLY A 46 -2.75 7.44 -12.30
CA GLY A 46 -2.78 6.39 -11.28
C GLY A 46 -3.66 6.67 -10.08
N ASN A 47 -4.34 7.79 -10.05
CA ASN A 47 -5.29 8.10 -8.99
C ASN A 47 -6.47 7.11 -9.04
N ILE A 48 -6.65 6.38 -7.95
CA ILE A 48 -7.73 5.40 -7.76
C ILE A 48 -8.85 5.94 -6.87
N ASP A 49 -8.86 7.22 -6.62
CA ASP A 49 -9.93 7.87 -5.89
C ASP A 49 -11.20 7.94 -6.74
N ILE A 50 -12.13 7.05 -6.45
CA ILE A 50 -13.42 6.93 -7.14
C ILE A 50 -14.52 7.82 -6.54
N ARG A 51 -14.19 8.62 -5.54
CA ARG A 51 -15.15 9.57 -4.97
C ARG A 51 -15.54 10.59 -6.03
N PRO A 52 -16.78 11.08 -6.02
CA PRO A 52 -17.16 12.18 -6.89
C PRO A 52 -16.27 13.39 -6.59
N SER A 53 -15.27 13.59 -7.42
CA SER A 53 -14.35 14.71 -7.32
C SER A 53 -14.34 15.42 -8.66
N TYR A 54 -14.73 16.68 -8.65
CA TYR A 54 -14.70 17.53 -9.85
C TYR A 54 -13.32 18.13 -10.10
N SER A 55 -12.37 17.88 -9.20
CA SER A 55 -11.01 18.43 -9.27
C SER A 55 -9.99 17.42 -8.78
N LEU A 56 -8.86 17.33 -9.47
CA LEU A 56 -7.69 16.55 -9.03
C LEU A 56 -7.10 17.07 -7.71
N ASP A 57 -7.35 18.33 -7.37
CA ASP A 57 -6.89 18.95 -6.12
C ASP A 57 -7.53 18.33 -4.88
N ASN A 58 -8.71 17.74 -5.03
CA ASN A 58 -9.45 17.06 -3.97
C ASN A 58 -9.20 15.55 -3.93
N SER A 59 -8.31 15.02 -4.75
CA SER A 59 -8.01 13.61 -4.77
C SER A 59 -7.13 13.19 -3.59
N VAL A 60 -7.26 11.95 -3.14
CA VAL A 60 -6.42 11.36 -2.07
C VAL A 60 -4.95 11.35 -2.49
N PHE A 61 -4.69 11.14 -3.75
CA PHE A 61 -3.36 11.10 -4.32
C PHE A 61 -3.16 12.20 -5.33
N LYS A 62 -2.03 12.89 -5.22
CA LYS A 62 -1.55 13.86 -6.21
C LYS A 62 -0.47 13.22 -7.06
N PHE A 63 -0.84 12.30 -7.96
CA PHE A 63 0.07 11.66 -8.93
C PHE A 63 1.11 10.68 -8.35
N ASP A 64 1.00 10.27 -7.10
CA ASP A 64 1.80 9.21 -6.55
C ASP A 64 0.90 8.19 -5.82
N ILE A 65 1.04 6.93 -6.14
CA ILE A 65 0.26 5.88 -5.51
C ILE A 65 1.11 4.70 -5.10
N SER A 66 0.74 4.13 -3.98
CA SER A 66 1.27 2.84 -3.53
C SER A 66 0.40 1.69 -4.02
N ALA A 67 0.96 0.49 -4.15
CA ALA A 67 0.18 -0.66 -4.54
C ALA A 67 -0.91 -1.03 -3.52
N PHE A 68 -0.62 -0.79 -2.26
CA PHE A 68 -1.60 -0.86 -1.17
C PHE A 68 -1.49 0.44 -0.36
N TYR A 69 -2.56 1.20 -0.33
CA TYR A 69 -2.66 2.39 0.50
C TYR A 69 -3.73 2.24 1.55
N GLY A 70 -3.42 2.61 2.79
CA GLY A 70 -4.37 2.62 3.89
C GLY A 70 -4.26 3.87 4.74
N GLN A 71 -5.40 4.48 5.09
CA GLN A 71 -5.45 5.66 5.94
C GLN A 71 -6.63 5.60 6.91
N ASN A 72 -6.38 6.04 8.17
CA ASN A 72 -7.33 6.07 9.26
C ASN A 72 -7.93 4.67 9.55
N ILE A 73 -7.05 3.73 9.87
CA ILE A 73 -7.42 2.33 10.07
C ILE A 73 -7.07 1.87 11.49
N LYS A 74 -8.00 1.19 12.14
CA LYS A 74 -7.77 0.46 13.39
C LYS A 74 -7.91 -1.03 13.16
N THR A 75 -6.86 -1.79 13.48
CA THR A 75 -6.77 -3.23 13.28
C THR A 75 -6.76 -3.64 11.80
N LEU A 76 -5.56 -3.65 11.25
CA LEU A 76 -5.29 -4.12 9.89
C LEU A 76 -4.36 -5.34 9.92
N GLU A 77 -4.80 -6.41 9.29
CA GLU A 77 -4.00 -7.62 9.12
C GLU A 77 -3.79 -7.90 7.63
N ILE A 78 -2.53 -7.94 7.21
CA ILE A 78 -2.11 -8.29 5.84
C ILE A 78 -1.23 -9.53 5.93
N LYS A 79 -1.73 -10.69 5.48
CA LYS A 79 -0.99 -11.95 5.51
C LYS A 79 -0.87 -12.59 4.14
N LYS A 80 0.32 -13.07 3.81
CA LYS A 80 0.61 -13.73 2.53
C LYS A 80 0.22 -12.83 1.34
N PHE A 81 0.75 -11.62 1.35
CA PHE A 81 0.57 -10.66 0.25
C PHE A 81 1.81 -10.68 -0.65
N LYS A 82 1.60 -10.97 -1.92
CA LYS A 82 2.60 -10.92 -2.97
C LYS A 82 2.24 -9.81 -3.94
N LEU A 83 3.21 -8.94 -4.20
CA LEU A 83 3.08 -7.87 -5.18
C LEU A 83 4.05 -8.09 -6.31
N LYS A 84 3.54 -7.97 -7.53
CA LYS A 84 4.31 -7.90 -8.76
C LYS A 84 3.99 -6.62 -9.51
N TRP A 85 5.02 -6.01 -10.05
CA TRP A 85 4.89 -4.89 -10.96
C TRP A 85 5.02 -5.42 -12.38
N GLY A 86 4.06 -5.09 -13.23
CA GLY A 86 4.11 -5.39 -14.66
C GLY A 86 5.06 -4.47 -15.43
N ASP A 87 5.14 -4.67 -16.71
CA ASP A 87 6.01 -3.92 -17.58
C ASP A 87 5.48 -2.51 -17.88
N GLU A 88 6.37 -1.58 -18.27
CA GLU A 88 6.08 -0.23 -18.74
C GLU A 88 5.20 0.62 -17.79
N LEU A 89 5.31 0.38 -16.49
CA LEU A 89 4.56 1.16 -15.51
C LEU A 89 5.03 2.62 -15.47
N PRO A 90 4.09 3.57 -15.30
CA PRO A 90 4.41 4.96 -15.08
C PRO A 90 5.23 5.21 -13.81
N ASN A 91 5.80 6.41 -13.71
CA ASN A 91 6.67 6.81 -12.60
C ASN A 91 5.93 7.20 -11.32
N PHE A 92 4.61 7.30 -11.33
CA PHE A 92 3.84 7.65 -10.15
C PHE A 92 3.62 6.49 -9.16
N TYR A 93 3.94 5.24 -9.51
CA TYR A 93 3.92 4.14 -8.55
C TYR A 93 5.08 4.23 -7.58
N THR A 94 4.79 4.32 -6.29
CA THR A 94 5.78 4.58 -5.23
C THR A 94 6.07 3.34 -4.38
N HIS A 95 5.41 3.19 -3.26
CA HIS A 95 5.65 2.10 -2.31
C HIS A 95 4.80 0.86 -2.63
N ALA A 96 5.23 -0.30 -2.20
CA ALA A 96 4.38 -1.48 -2.23
C ALA A 96 3.23 -1.37 -1.22
N ILE A 97 3.53 -0.91 -0.01
CA ILE A 97 2.54 -0.64 1.04
C ILE A 97 2.81 0.75 1.62
N GLU A 98 1.77 1.56 1.73
CA GLU A 98 1.81 2.82 2.44
C GLU A 98 0.62 2.92 3.39
N LEU A 99 0.91 3.17 4.68
CA LEU A 99 -0.12 3.32 5.70
C LEU A 99 0.08 4.61 6.48
N LYS A 100 -1.03 5.31 6.74
CA LYS A 100 -1.05 6.58 7.45
C LYS A 100 -2.16 6.60 8.49
N ASN A 101 -1.85 7.09 9.71
CA ASN A 101 -2.80 7.17 10.81
C ASN A 101 -3.47 5.82 11.11
N PHE A 102 -2.73 4.88 11.67
CA PHE A 102 -3.23 3.54 11.91
C PHE A 102 -2.83 2.99 13.29
N SER A 103 -3.52 1.96 13.74
CA SER A 103 -3.13 1.18 14.93
C SER A 103 -3.37 -0.32 14.73
N ASP A 104 -2.70 -1.13 15.56
CA ASP A 104 -2.85 -2.58 15.58
C ASP A 104 -2.62 -3.23 14.19
N LEU A 105 -1.43 -2.96 13.62
CA LEU A 105 -1.01 -3.45 12.31
C LEU A 105 -0.25 -4.77 12.41
N ILE A 106 -0.66 -5.74 11.58
CA ILE A 106 0.12 -6.96 11.34
C ILE A 106 0.37 -7.09 9.84
N ILE A 107 1.66 -7.12 9.46
CA ILE A 107 2.09 -7.53 8.11
C ILE A 107 2.91 -8.80 8.26
N GLN A 108 2.43 -9.89 7.68
CA GLN A 108 3.08 -11.19 7.80
C GLN A 108 3.20 -11.89 6.44
N ASP A 109 4.34 -12.53 6.20
CA ASP A 109 4.63 -13.26 4.95
C ASP A 109 4.40 -12.38 3.70
N PHE A 110 4.90 -11.15 3.76
CA PHE A 110 4.84 -10.20 2.65
C PHE A 110 6.11 -10.29 1.80
N SER A 111 5.96 -10.23 0.49
CA SER A 111 7.06 -10.02 -0.43
C SER A 111 6.70 -9.01 -1.52
N GLY A 112 7.61 -8.08 -1.78
CA GLY A 112 7.43 -7.02 -2.78
C GLY A 112 8.61 -6.04 -2.78
N TYR A 113 8.52 -5.04 -3.63
CA TYR A 113 9.52 -3.97 -3.76
C TYR A 113 8.82 -2.68 -4.20
N PRO A 114 9.45 -1.51 -4.09
CA PRO A 114 8.83 -0.24 -4.51
C PRO A 114 8.60 -0.21 -6.02
N GLY A 115 7.83 0.75 -6.49
CA GLY A 115 7.53 0.91 -7.90
C GLY A 115 8.80 0.95 -8.76
N PRO A 116 8.79 0.34 -9.97
CA PRO A 116 10.01 0.09 -10.76
C PRO A 116 10.83 1.34 -11.09
N LYS A 117 10.18 2.48 -11.25
CA LYS A 117 10.84 3.78 -11.52
C LYS A 117 11.17 4.57 -10.24
N ASN A 118 10.83 4.03 -9.08
CA ASN A 118 11.03 4.65 -7.76
C ASN A 118 11.84 3.76 -6.81
N GLN A 119 12.84 3.07 -7.32
CA GLN A 119 13.64 2.07 -6.61
C GLN A 119 14.37 2.60 -5.36
N LYS A 120 14.62 3.91 -5.28
CA LYS A 120 15.22 4.56 -4.11
C LYS A 120 14.25 4.69 -2.93
N LEU A 121 12.95 4.53 -3.16
CA LEU A 121 11.95 4.56 -2.11
C LEU A 121 11.97 3.25 -1.30
N SER A 122 11.37 3.28 -0.13
CA SER A 122 11.19 2.07 0.67
C SER A 122 10.05 1.22 0.12
N THR A 123 10.13 -0.09 0.35
CA THR A 123 9.05 -1.02 0.01
C THR A 123 7.79 -0.74 0.81
N ILE A 124 7.96 -0.50 2.12
CA ILE A 124 6.87 -0.18 3.06
C ILE A 124 7.12 1.22 3.62
N LYS A 125 6.10 2.07 3.61
CA LYS A 125 6.10 3.37 4.27
C LYS A 125 4.99 3.41 5.32
N LEU A 126 5.35 3.73 6.55
CA LEU A 126 4.43 3.79 7.68
C LEU A 126 4.54 5.15 8.36
N SER A 127 3.42 5.83 8.55
CA SER A 127 3.37 7.15 9.18
C SER A 127 2.26 7.24 10.21
N ASN A 128 2.57 7.83 11.39
CA ASN A 128 1.62 8.03 12.49
C ASN A 128 0.93 6.72 12.91
N GLY A 129 1.72 5.75 13.30
CA GLY A 129 1.22 4.40 13.62
C GLY A 129 1.57 3.91 15.02
N ASN A 130 0.78 2.95 15.51
CA ASN A 130 1.00 2.33 16.81
C ASN A 130 0.74 0.81 16.76
N LYS A 131 1.47 0.05 17.61
CA LYS A 131 1.36 -1.41 17.74
C LYS A 131 1.53 -2.14 16.40
N ILE A 132 2.76 -2.21 15.94
CA ILE A 132 3.11 -2.72 14.61
C ILE A 132 3.87 -4.03 14.76
N LEU A 133 3.44 -5.06 14.06
CA LEU A 133 4.15 -6.32 13.90
C LEU A 133 4.45 -6.56 12.42
N LEU A 134 5.72 -6.54 12.06
CA LEU A 134 6.21 -7.01 10.77
C LEU A 134 6.86 -8.39 10.98
N LYS A 135 6.34 -9.43 10.34
CA LYS A 135 6.86 -10.80 10.46
C LYS A 135 7.10 -11.41 9.09
N LYS A 136 8.31 -11.93 8.86
CA LYS A 136 8.69 -12.53 7.58
C LYS A 136 8.35 -11.63 6.38
N THR A 137 8.62 -10.33 6.53
CA THR A 137 8.48 -9.35 5.46
C THR A 137 9.78 -9.25 4.71
N LYS A 138 9.72 -9.32 3.38
CA LYS A 138 10.90 -9.37 2.52
C LYS A 138 10.83 -8.37 1.38
N THR A 139 11.98 -7.83 1.05
CA THR A 139 12.23 -7.08 -0.18
C THR A 139 13.51 -7.62 -0.82
N PRO A 140 13.67 -7.58 -2.15
CA PRO A 140 14.92 -8.03 -2.79
C PRO A 140 16.13 -7.24 -2.29
N ILE A 141 17.32 -7.82 -2.45
CA ILE A 141 18.57 -7.17 -2.14
C ILE A 141 18.70 -5.87 -2.95
N GLY A 142 19.19 -4.82 -2.30
CA GLY A 142 19.33 -3.49 -2.90
C GLY A 142 18.17 -2.54 -2.67
N TYR A 143 17.04 -3.01 -2.14
CA TYR A 143 15.90 -2.16 -1.78
C TYR A 143 15.80 -1.92 -0.27
N ASN A 144 15.32 -0.74 0.11
CA ASN A 144 14.98 -0.44 1.49
C ASN A 144 13.63 -1.05 1.86
N LEU A 145 13.58 -1.85 2.92
CA LEU A 145 12.34 -2.46 3.36
C LEU A 145 11.36 -1.44 3.93
N LEU A 146 11.80 -0.57 4.83
CA LEU A 146 10.93 0.24 5.67
C LEU A 146 11.37 1.70 5.74
N LYS A 147 10.44 2.62 5.49
CA LYS A 147 10.49 4.02 5.93
C LYS A 147 9.44 4.23 7.01
N GLN A 148 9.85 4.84 8.11
CA GLN A 148 8.99 5.08 9.26
C GLN A 148 9.01 6.55 9.66
N ASP A 149 7.85 7.04 10.08
CA ASP A 149 7.66 8.39 10.57
C ASP A 149 6.63 8.37 11.70
N ASN A 150 7.00 8.90 12.89
CA ASN A 150 6.15 8.97 14.07
C ASN A 150 5.43 7.64 14.39
N LEU A 151 6.21 6.57 14.56
CA LEU A 151 5.70 5.25 14.94
C LEU A 151 5.92 4.97 16.42
N LYS A 152 4.94 4.27 17.04
CA LYS A 152 5.04 3.76 18.40
C LYS A 152 4.91 2.23 18.40
N SER A 153 5.73 1.56 19.22
CA SER A 153 5.65 0.10 19.44
C SER A 153 5.73 -0.73 18.15
N ILE A 154 6.90 -0.71 17.52
CA ILE A 154 7.18 -1.55 16.35
C ILE A 154 8.00 -2.80 16.74
N THR A 155 7.59 -3.96 16.26
CA THR A 155 8.29 -5.22 16.40
C THR A 155 8.53 -5.82 14.99
N ILE A 156 9.79 -6.13 14.70
CA ILE A 156 10.18 -6.77 13.43
C ILE A 156 10.74 -8.17 13.74
N LYS A 157 10.09 -9.21 13.18
CA LYS A 157 10.51 -10.61 13.32
C LYS A 157 10.91 -11.16 11.95
N LYS A 158 12.11 -11.71 11.87
CA LYS A 158 12.61 -12.42 10.68
C LYS A 158 11.86 -13.71 10.42
#